data_508a2753f9e7bc77dd085b52c32561da
#
_entry.id   508a2753f9e7bc77dd085b52c32561da
#
_cell.length_a   1.000
_cell.length_b   1.000
_cell.length_c   1.000
_cell.angle_alpha   90.00
_cell.angle_beta   90.00
_cell.angle_gamma   90.00
#
_symmetry.space_group_name_H-M   'P 1'
#
loop_
_entity.id
_entity.type
_entity.pdbx_description
1 polymer ?
#
loop_
_entity_poly.entity_id
_entity_poly.type
_entity_poly.pdbx_seq_one_letter_code
_entity_poly.pdbx_strand_id
1 'polypeptide(L)'
;TFTFINPTGWKGFGMNNSRPLLELPFSEVLINFMTDFIIRFIDDERQEIKNTFIDLFGTDKVQDQWKELTGKERETAIVEAYRQCLKEEGRYRYVADAVILNPYKDRTHYNLIYGTRKLTGLLAFREVERKAMLEQDKIRCLAQQNRRIETNGQLGLFDIEEIAKSNSYFTELRNGYLGTVKPEMRKYLAAKKRVEYDSILIFLERPMIYEPDIKAWLSEWRKSGLIKIEGLGSRERVPRIKKNHFIIWTGHVEQSF
;
A
#
# COMPACT_ATOMS: atom_id res chain seq x y z
N THR A 1 -15.31 -16.72 0.56
CA THR A 1 -15.80 -15.88 1.68
C THR A 1 -15.04 -14.58 1.69
N PHE A 2 -15.74 -13.44 1.88
CA PHE A 2 -15.14 -12.13 2.17
C PHE A 2 -15.46 -11.78 3.62
N THR A 3 -14.42 -11.44 4.39
CA THR A 3 -14.56 -11.08 5.80
C THR A 3 -14.07 -9.66 6.01
N PHE A 4 -14.91 -8.80 6.60
CA PHE A 4 -14.51 -7.47 7.03
C PHE A 4 -14.35 -7.45 8.55
N ILE A 5 -13.15 -7.13 9.01
CA ILE A 5 -12.83 -7.01 10.44
C ILE A 5 -12.69 -5.53 10.76
N ASN A 6 -13.62 -4.99 11.55
CA ASN A 6 -13.63 -3.60 11.95
C ASN A 6 -13.66 -3.50 13.49
N PRO A 7 -12.52 -3.62 14.16
CA PRO A 7 -12.46 -3.54 15.61
C PRO A 7 -12.68 -2.10 16.10
N THR A 8 -13.29 -1.98 17.28
CA THR A 8 -13.30 -0.72 18.03
C THR A 8 -11.98 -0.56 18.78
N GLY A 9 -10.95 -0.06 18.09
CA GLY A 9 -9.58 0.02 18.61
C GLY A 9 -8.69 -1.10 18.08
N TRP A 10 -7.78 -1.62 18.90
CA TRP A 10 -6.74 -2.57 18.53
C TRP A 10 -6.85 -3.93 19.24
N LYS A 11 -7.93 -4.14 20.01
CA LYS A 11 -8.22 -5.40 20.71
C LYS A 11 -9.25 -6.25 19.96
N GLY A 12 -9.16 -7.58 20.12
CA GLY A 12 -10.19 -8.52 19.68
C GLY A 12 -10.06 -9.04 18.24
N PHE A 13 -9.02 -8.67 17.51
CA PHE A 13 -8.73 -9.21 16.16
C PHE A 13 -7.28 -9.74 16.02
N GLY A 14 -6.72 -10.19 17.13
CA GLY A 14 -5.41 -10.84 17.16
C GLY A 14 -5.36 -12.03 16.21
N MET A 15 -4.16 -12.36 15.73
CA MET A 15 -3.94 -13.42 14.75
C MET A 15 -4.51 -14.75 15.22
N ASN A 16 -4.35 -15.10 16.49
CA ASN A 16 -4.86 -16.36 17.05
C ASN A 16 -6.40 -16.44 16.99
N ASN A 17 -7.07 -15.35 17.34
CA ASN A 17 -8.54 -15.30 17.32
C ASN A 17 -9.11 -15.26 15.90
N SER A 18 -8.40 -14.66 14.98
CA SER A 18 -8.81 -14.51 13.57
C SER A 18 -8.46 -15.73 12.71
N ARG A 19 -7.51 -16.57 13.15
CA ARG A 19 -7.02 -17.73 12.38
C ARG A 19 -8.12 -18.59 11.78
N PRO A 20 -9.22 -18.99 12.46
CA PRO A 20 -10.26 -19.80 11.86
C PRO A 20 -10.93 -19.14 10.65
N LEU A 21 -11.03 -17.80 10.63
CA LEU A 21 -11.57 -17.05 9.49
C LEU A 21 -10.53 -16.91 8.37
N LEU A 22 -9.26 -16.69 8.74
CA LEU A 22 -8.17 -16.49 7.80
C LEU A 22 -7.84 -17.77 7.02
N GLU A 23 -7.95 -18.93 7.65
CA GLU A 23 -7.63 -20.24 7.05
C GLU A 23 -8.74 -20.78 6.13
N LEU A 24 -9.93 -20.18 6.12
CA LEU A 24 -11.02 -20.63 5.24
C LEU A 24 -10.55 -20.66 3.77
N PRO A 25 -10.78 -21.76 3.04
CA PRO A 25 -10.43 -21.83 1.63
C PRO A 25 -11.17 -20.75 0.84
N PHE A 26 -10.46 -20.11 -0.10
CA PHE A 26 -10.98 -19.00 -0.90
C PHE A 26 -11.48 -17.79 -0.08
N SER A 27 -10.93 -17.59 1.12
CA SER A 27 -11.22 -16.40 1.92
C SER A 27 -10.42 -15.20 1.40
N GLU A 28 -11.05 -14.05 1.52
CA GLU A 28 -10.45 -12.73 1.40
C GLU A 28 -10.77 -11.96 2.67
N VAL A 29 -9.84 -11.16 3.16
CA VAL A 29 -10.03 -10.39 4.38
C VAL A 29 -9.73 -8.92 4.13
N LEU A 30 -10.55 -8.06 4.71
CA LEU A 30 -10.30 -6.62 4.81
C LEU A 30 -10.33 -6.25 6.29
N ILE A 31 -9.25 -5.64 6.77
CA ILE A 31 -9.06 -5.32 8.19
C ILE A 31 -8.88 -3.82 8.34
N ASN A 32 -9.68 -3.20 9.19
CA ASN A 32 -9.44 -1.84 9.63
C ASN A 32 -8.35 -1.85 10.71
N PHE A 33 -7.12 -1.56 10.29
CA PHE A 33 -5.96 -1.53 11.17
C PHE A 33 -5.77 -0.13 11.74
N MET A 34 -6.13 0.04 13.00
CA MET A 34 -6.17 1.32 13.71
C MET A 34 -4.77 1.80 14.07
N THR A 35 -3.99 2.21 13.08
CA THR A 35 -2.57 2.56 13.17
C THR A 35 -2.30 3.63 14.24
N ASP A 36 -3.12 4.66 14.31
CA ASP A 36 -3.00 5.73 15.32
C ASP A 36 -3.05 5.20 16.75
N PHE A 37 -3.91 4.21 17.03
CA PHE A 37 -4.01 3.60 18.35
C PHE A 37 -2.79 2.73 18.67
N ILE A 38 -2.35 1.94 17.70
CA ILE A 38 -1.19 1.06 17.87
C ILE A 38 0.05 1.88 18.18
N ILE A 39 0.34 2.92 17.39
CA ILE A 39 1.50 3.80 17.61
C ILE A 39 1.48 4.44 19.00
N ARG A 40 0.30 4.81 19.49
CA ARG A 40 0.16 5.46 20.81
C ARG A 40 0.53 4.54 21.97
N PHE A 41 0.28 3.24 21.84
CA PHE A 41 0.42 2.28 22.93
C PHE A 41 1.55 1.26 22.74
N ILE A 42 2.25 1.28 21.61
CA ILE A 42 3.27 0.27 21.27
C ILE A 42 4.46 0.27 22.26
N ASP A 43 4.76 1.40 22.89
CA ASP A 43 5.82 1.56 23.86
C ASP A 43 5.32 1.41 25.30
N ASP A 44 4.07 1.04 25.51
CA ASP A 44 3.51 0.88 26.85
C ASP A 44 4.08 -0.39 27.51
N GLU A 45 4.73 -0.22 28.66
CA GLU A 45 5.43 -1.31 29.35
C GLU A 45 4.51 -2.22 30.17
N ARG A 46 3.23 -1.87 30.31
CA ARG A 46 2.26 -2.70 31.03
C ARG A 46 2.11 -4.07 30.35
N GLN A 47 2.22 -5.14 31.16
CA GLN A 47 2.21 -6.52 30.64
C GLN A 47 0.91 -6.84 29.87
N GLU A 48 -0.23 -6.30 30.28
CA GLU A 48 -1.52 -6.49 29.59
C GLU A 48 -1.50 -5.90 28.16
N ILE A 49 -0.83 -4.76 27.99
CA ILE A 49 -0.67 -4.11 26.70
C ILE A 49 0.29 -4.91 25.82
N LYS A 50 1.44 -5.32 26.35
CA LYS A 50 2.38 -6.19 25.65
C LYS A 50 1.72 -7.50 25.18
N ASN A 51 0.96 -8.15 26.04
CA ASN A 51 0.24 -9.38 25.68
C ASN A 51 -0.78 -9.13 24.54
N THR A 52 -1.43 -7.99 24.53
CA THR A 52 -2.36 -7.65 23.44
C THR A 52 -1.63 -7.43 22.11
N PHE A 53 -0.41 -6.89 22.14
CA PHE A 53 0.40 -6.77 20.91
C PHE A 53 0.92 -8.13 20.44
N ILE A 54 1.34 -9.00 21.38
CA ILE A 54 1.71 -10.38 21.04
C ILE A 54 0.53 -11.11 20.39
N ASP A 55 -0.68 -10.95 20.91
CA ASP A 55 -1.89 -11.51 20.29
C ASP A 55 -2.16 -10.90 18.92
N LEU A 56 -2.03 -9.56 18.79
CA LEU A 56 -2.28 -8.84 17.54
C LEU A 56 -1.36 -9.31 16.41
N PHE A 57 -0.07 -9.46 16.68
CA PHE A 57 0.93 -9.86 15.68
C PHE A 57 1.19 -11.38 15.63
N GLY A 58 0.68 -12.14 16.59
CA GLY A 58 0.91 -13.56 16.70
C GLY A 58 2.34 -13.94 17.17
N THR A 59 3.16 -12.94 17.53
CA THR A 59 4.57 -13.14 17.92
C THR A 59 5.04 -12.06 18.91
N ASP A 60 5.98 -12.43 19.77
CA ASP A 60 6.63 -11.53 20.74
C ASP A 60 7.84 -10.75 20.13
N LYS A 61 8.32 -11.19 18.96
CA LYS A 61 9.56 -10.67 18.35
C LYS A 61 9.42 -9.29 17.71
N VAL A 62 8.22 -8.77 17.60
CA VAL A 62 7.93 -7.61 16.74
C VAL A 62 8.18 -6.29 17.46
N GLN A 63 8.00 -6.23 18.79
CA GLN A 63 8.02 -4.97 19.55
C GLN A 63 9.40 -4.28 19.60
N ASP A 64 10.50 -5.03 19.62
CA ASP A 64 11.84 -4.44 19.72
C ASP A 64 12.32 -3.80 18.41
N GLN A 65 11.76 -4.21 17.28
CA GLN A 65 12.17 -3.74 15.95
C GLN A 65 11.80 -2.28 15.68
N TRP A 66 10.88 -1.68 16.44
CA TRP A 66 10.35 -0.35 16.17
C TRP A 66 10.80 0.73 17.17
N LYS A 67 11.52 0.34 18.23
CA LYS A 67 11.90 1.26 19.33
C LYS A 67 12.76 2.43 18.86
N GLU A 68 13.62 2.19 17.87
CA GLU A 68 14.52 3.22 17.33
C GLU A 68 13.88 4.03 16.19
N LEU A 69 12.76 3.57 15.64
CA LEU A 69 12.06 4.24 14.55
C LEU A 69 11.10 5.31 15.07
N THR A 70 10.95 6.39 14.32
CA THR A 70 10.05 7.49 14.67
C THR A 70 9.16 7.88 13.50
N GLY A 71 8.07 8.59 13.78
CA GLY A 71 7.20 9.20 12.77
C GLY A 71 6.71 8.20 11.71
N LYS A 72 6.87 8.57 10.45
CA LYS A 72 6.35 7.80 9.30
C LYS A 72 7.09 6.47 9.08
N GLU A 73 8.37 6.41 9.41
CA GLU A 73 9.15 5.18 9.29
C GLU A 73 8.62 4.10 10.25
N ARG A 74 8.35 4.50 11.49
CA ARG A 74 7.75 3.63 12.50
C ARG A 74 6.37 3.14 12.10
N GLU A 75 5.52 4.04 11.62
CA GLU A 75 4.19 3.71 11.11
C GLU A 75 4.27 2.66 10.00
N THR A 76 5.15 2.89 9.02
CA THR A 76 5.34 1.99 7.88
C THR A 76 5.85 0.61 8.33
N ALA A 77 6.80 0.56 9.26
CA ALA A 77 7.34 -0.69 9.79
C ALA A 77 6.29 -1.51 10.56
N ILE A 78 5.44 -0.87 11.34
CA ILE A 78 4.33 -1.52 12.06
C ILE A 78 3.32 -2.13 11.09
N VAL A 79 2.91 -1.38 10.07
CA VAL A 79 1.95 -1.85 9.06
C VAL A 79 2.55 -3.02 8.27
N GLU A 80 3.83 -2.91 7.86
CA GLU A 80 4.52 -3.99 7.12
C GLU A 80 4.65 -5.26 7.96
N ALA A 81 4.98 -5.14 9.25
CA ALA A 81 5.04 -6.29 10.15
C ALA A 81 3.68 -6.98 10.28
N TYR A 82 2.58 -6.24 10.40
CA TYR A 82 1.25 -6.83 10.44
C TYR A 82 0.88 -7.51 9.11
N ARG A 83 1.21 -6.89 7.98
CA ARG A 83 1.03 -7.50 6.66
C ARG A 83 1.78 -8.81 6.53
N GLN A 84 3.02 -8.86 7.03
CA GLN A 84 3.83 -10.08 7.02
C GLN A 84 3.21 -11.18 7.91
N CYS A 85 2.78 -10.84 9.14
CA CYS A 85 2.06 -11.77 10.00
C CYS A 85 0.78 -12.31 9.32
N LEU A 86 0.03 -11.46 8.64
CA LEU A 86 -1.17 -11.87 7.93
C LEU A 86 -0.85 -12.81 6.74
N LYS A 87 0.28 -12.61 6.06
CA LYS A 87 0.75 -13.55 5.01
C LYS A 87 1.09 -14.91 5.59
N GLU A 88 1.82 -14.95 6.69
CA GLU A 88 2.30 -16.17 7.32
C GLU A 88 1.14 -16.95 7.94
N GLU A 89 0.39 -16.34 8.84
CA GLU A 89 -0.70 -16.97 9.59
C GLU A 89 -1.95 -17.22 8.73
N GLY A 90 -2.32 -16.26 7.88
CA GLY A 90 -3.48 -16.38 6.99
C GLY A 90 -3.19 -17.09 5.68
N ARG A 91 -1.92 -17.41 5.40
CA ARG A 91 -1.46 -18.01 4.13
C ARG A 91 -1.94 -17.25 2.90
N TYR A 92 -2.03 -15.92 3.02
CA TYR A 92 -2.37 -15.07 1.88
C TYR A 92 -1.16 -14.87 0.97
N ARG A 93 -1.36 -15.07 -0.32
CA ARG A 93 -0.30 -14.84 -1.31
C ARG A 93 0.00 -13.35 -1.48
N TYR A 94 -1.03 -12.53 -1.36
CA TYR A 94 -0.95 -11.08 -1.50
C TYR A 94 -1.60 -10.41 -0.30
N VAL A 95 -0.88 -9.47 0.30
CA VAL A 95 -1.40 -8.61 1.36
C VAL A 95 -1.04 -7.17 1.03
N ALA A 96 -2.05 -6.35 0.83
CA ALA A 96 -1.90 -4.95 0.46
C ALA A 96 -2.58 -4.06 1.50
N ASP A 97 -2.16 -2.81 1.61
CA ASP A 97 -2.84 -1.83 2.45
C ASP A 97 -3.19 -0.55 1.69
N ALA A 98 -4.27 0.10 2.10
CA ALA A 98 -4.67 1.42 1.66
C ALA A 98 -4.60 2.38 2.84
N VAL A 99 -3.96 3.52 2.64
CA VAL A 99 -3.76 4.55 3.67
C VAL A 99 -4.98 5.46 3.72
N ILE A 100 -5.69 5.46 4.84
CA ILE A 100 -6.82 6.38 5.04
C ILE A 100 -6.32 7.59 5.83
N LEU A 101 -6.43 8.76 5.23
CA LEU A 101 -5.92 10.02 5.77
C LEU A 101 -6.91 10.66 6.73
N ASN A 102 -6.39 11.32 7.75
CA ASN A 102 -7.20 12.14 8.65
C ASN A 102 -7.84 13.30 7.87
N PRO A 103 -9.15 13.58 8.03
CA PRO A 103 -9.84 14.61 7.25
C PRO A 103 -9.30 16.03 7.47
N TYR A 104 -8.74 16.31 8.67
CA TYR A 104 -8.34 17.66 9.07
C TYR A 104 -6.82 17.83 9.25
N LYS A 105 -6.05 16.75 9.33
CA LYS A 105 -4.61 16.76 9.60
C LYS A 105 -3.87 15.97 8.54
N ASP A 106 -2.67 16.40 8.20
CA ASP A 106 -1.80 15.72 7.24
C ASP A 106 -1.06 14.55 7.92
N ARG A 107 -1.83 13.51 8.20
CA ARG A 107 -1.36 12.24 8.77
C ARG A 107 -2.30 11.10 8.42
N THR A 108 -1.80 9.89 8.55
CA THR A 108 -2.63 8.68 8.48
C THR A 108 -3.62 8.65 9.63
N HIS A 109 -4.82 8.19 9.38
CA HIS A 109 -5.83 7.91 10.39
C HIS A 109 -5.84 6.41 10.72
N TYR A 110 -5.91 5.56 9.72
CA TYR A 110 -5.80 4.10 9.81
C TYR A 110 -5.40 3.52 8.45
N ASN A 111 -5.05 2.24 8.44
CA ASN A 111 -4.83 1.49 7.21
C ASN A 111 -5.93 0.45 7.02
N LEU A 112 -6.42 0.31 5.79
CA LEU A 112 -7.24 -0.83 5.39
C LEU A 112 -6.31 -1.90 4.84
N ILE A 113 -6.14 -3.00 5.56
CA ILE A 113 -5.26 -4.11 5.14
C ILE A 113 -6.11 -5.20 4.50
N TYR A 114 -5.77 -5.54 3.26
CA TYR A 114 -6.47 -6.51 2.45
C TYR A 114 -5.60 -7.73 2.16
N GLY A 115 -6.10 -8.91 2.49
CA GLY A 115 -5.46 -10.20 2.22
C GLY A 115 -6.22 -11.01 1.17
N THR A 116 -5.51 -11.52 0.16
CA THR A 116 -6.07 -12.38 -0.89
C THR A 116 -5.07 -13.43 -1.37
N ARG A 117 -5.59 -14.56 -1.88
CA ARG A 117 -4.76 -15.60 -2.52
C ARG A 117 -4.69 -15.45 -4.03
N LYS A 118 -5.45 -14.50 -4.62
CA LYS A 118 -5.56 -14.32 -6.06
C LYS A 118 -5.01 -12.97 -6.50
N LEU A 119 -4.19 -12.96 -7.54
CA LEU A 119 -3.71 -11.72 -8.16
C LEU A 119 -4.87 -10.81 -8.62
N THR A 120 -5.96 -11.40 -9.11
CA THR A 120 -7.16 -10.65 -9.50
C THR A 120 -7.81 -9.91 -8.34
N GLY A 121 -7.75 -10.45 -7.12
CA GLY A 121 -8.21 -9.76 -5.91
C GLY A 121 -7.33 -8.55 -5.61
N LEU A 122 -5.99 -8.69 -5.68
CA LEU A 122 -5.06 -7.58 -5.49
C LEU A 122 -5.31 -6.45 -6.51
N LEU A 123 -5.50 -6.80 -7.78
CA LEU A 123 -5.78 -5.82 -8.83
C LEU A 123 -7.10 -5.09 -8.59
N ALA A 124 -8.15 -5.82 -8.22
CA ALA A 124 -9.45 -5.24 -7.89
C ALA A 124 -9.35 -4.28 -6.68
N PHE A 125 -8.65 -4.69 -5.63
CA PHE A 125 -8.42 -3.85 -4.45
C PHE A 125 -7.71 -2.54 -4.84
N ARG A 126 -6.64 -2.60 -5.63
CA ARG A 126 -5.90 -1.42 -6.10
C ARG A 126 -6.72 -0.50 -6.99
N GLU A 127 -7.59 -1.03 -7.83
CA GLU A 127 -8.48 -0.21 -8.66
C GLU A 127 -9.54 0.51 -7.81
N VAL A 128 -10.10 -0.16 -6.80
CA VAL A 128 -11.04 0.46 -5.85
C VAL A 128 -10.31 1.52 -5.00
N GLU A 129 -9.14 1.20 -4.46
CA GLU A 129 -8.33 2.16 -3.71
C GLU A 129 -8.05 3.41 -4.53
N ARG A 130 -7.58 3.26 -5.78
CA ARG A 130 -7.25 4.37 -6.65
C ARG A 130 -8.43 5.36 -6.80
N LYS A 131 -9.63 4.84 -6.98
CA LYS A 131 -10.85 5.66 -7.09
C LYS A 131 -11.20 6.32 -5.75
N ALA A 132 -11.15 5.55 -4.67
CA ALA A 132 -11.47 6.04 -3.33
C ALA A 132 -10.49 7.11 -2.85
N MET A 133 -9.19 6.97 -3.16
CA MET A 133 -8.18 7.94 -2.77
C MET A 133 -8.35 9.29 -3.48
N LEU A 134 -8.73 9.31 -4.75
CA LEU A 134 -9.04 10.54 -5.48
C LEU A 134 -10.23 11.28 -4.87
N GLU A 135 -11.27 10.54 -4.46
CA GLU A 135 -12.43 11.12 -3.80
C GLU A 135 -12.11 11.58 -2.37
N GLN A 136 -11.34 10.79 -1.62
CA GLN A 136 -10.85 11.18 -0.29
C GLN A 136 -10.08 12.50 -0.34
N ASP A 137 -9.20 12.69 -1.32
CA ASP A 137 -8.40 13.92 -1.43
C ASP A 137 -9.30 15.15 -1.66
N LYS A 138 -10.29 15.06 -2.54
CA LYS A 138 -11.27 16.12 -2.74
C LYS A 138 -12.04 16.46 -1.48
N ILE A 139 -12.56 15.45 -0.77
CA ILE A 139 -13.34 15.63 0.45
C ILE A 139 -12.47 16.25 1.55
N ARG A 140 -11.20 15.85 1.67
CA ARG A 140 -10.26 16.43 2.63
C ARG A 140 -9.99 17.91 2.34
N CYS A 141 -9.75 18.26 1.09
CA CYS A 141 -9.56 19.67 0.70
C CYS A 141 -10.77 20.52 1.09
N LEU A 142 -11.98 20.03 0.82
CA LEU A 142 -13.24 20.70 1.22
C LEU A 142 -13.36 20.85 2.74
N ALA A 143 -13.10 19.77 3.50
CA ALA A 143 -13.20 19.78 4.95
C ALA A 143 -12.20 20.76 5.60
N GLN A 144 -10.97 20.79 5.09
CA GLN A 144 -9.92 21.71 5.56
C GLN A 144 -10.26 23.16 5.23
N GLN A 145 -10.83 23.42 4.05
CA GLN A 145 -11.27 24.75 3.65
C GLN A 145 -12.43 25.24 4.52
N ASN A 146 -13.48 24.43 4.71
CA ASN A 146 -14.62 24.79 5.55
C ASN A 146 -14.16 25.12 6.98
N ARG A 147 -13.25 24.34 7.53
CA ARG A 147 -12.70 24.61 8.86
C ARG A 147 -11.92 25.93 8.92
N ARG A 148 -11.18 26.30 7.87
CA ARG A 148 -10.50 27.61 7.80
C ARG A 148 -11.50 28.76 7.76
N ILE A 149 -12.58 28.62 7.01
CA ILE A 149 -13.68 29.62 6.94
C ILE A 149 -14.33 29.78 8.32
N GLU A 150 -14.67 28.66 8.97
CA GLU A 150 -15.27 28.67 10.32
C GLU A 150 -14.35 29.31 11.38
N THR A 151 -13.03 29.10 11.28
CA THR A 151 -12.07 29.56 12.27
C THR A 151 -11.61 31.01 12.03
N ASN A 152 -11.43 31.43 10.78
CA ASN A 152 -10.78 32.69 10.41
C ASN A 152 -11.67 33.65 9.64
N GLY A 153 -12.90 33.25 9.25
CA GLY A 153 -13.82 34.06 8.43
C GLY A 153 -13.34 34.35 7.01
N GLN A 154 -12.25 33.71 6.57
CA GLN A 154 -11.69 33.92 5.23
C GLN A 154 -12.34 33.00 4.22
N LEU A 155 -13.09 33.57 3.28
CA LEU A 155 -13.53 32.88 2.06
C LEU A 155 -12.30 32.55 1.20
N GLY A 156 -12.14 31.27 0.84
CA GLY A 156 -11.09 30.87 -0.10
C GLY A 156 -11.33 31.49 -1.47
N LEU A 157 -10.34 32.23 -1.97
CA LEU A 157 -10.36 32.91 -3.27
C LEU A 157 -10.10 31.98 -4.46
N PHE A 158 -9.82 30.69 -4.22
CA PHE A 158 -9.41 29.75 -5.25
C PHE A 158 -10.41 28.62 -5.43
N ASP A 159 -10.58 28.21 -6.69
CA ASP A 159 -11.43 27.09 -7.08
C ASP A 159 -10.92 25.79 -6.48
N ILE A 160 -11.81 24.99 -5.91
CA ILE A 160 -11.51 23.75 -5.17
C ILE A 160 -10.71 22.77 -6.05
N GLU A 161 -10.97 22.76 -7.36
CA GLU A 161 -10.26 21.90 -8.30
C GLU A 161 -8.79 22.33 -8.53
N GLU A 162 -8.45 23.61 -8.42
CA GLU A 162 -7.08 24.09 -8.51
C GLU A 162 -6.27 23.79 -7.23
N ILE A 163 -6.90 23.90 -6.06
CA ILE A 163 -6.25 23.59 -4.79
C ILE A 163 -5.99 22.08 -4.64
N ALA A 164 -6.91 21.24 -5.10
CA ALA A 164 -6.73 19.79 -5.08
C ALA A 164 -5.63 19.30 -6.05
N LYS A 165 -5.31 20.08 -7.09
CA LYS A 165 -4.26 19.71 -8.06
C LYS A 165 -2.84 20.12 -7.66
N SER A 166 -2.67 21.13 -6.81
CA SER A 166 -1.35 21.65 -6.45
C SER A 166 -1.02 21.36 -4.98
N ASN A 167 -0.13 20.40 -4.73
CA ASN A 167 0.47 20.13 -3.42
C ASN A 167 -0.47 19.62 -2.31
N SER A 168 -1.35 18.68 -2.62
CA SER A 168 -2.05 17.97 -1.55
C SER A 168 -1.09 17.01 -0.82
N TYR A 169 -1.28 16.82 0.48
CA TYR A 169 -0.55 15.82 1.27
C TYR A 169 -0.68 14.41 0.65
N PHE A 170 -1.79 14.11 0.02
CA PHE A 170 -1.98 12.88 -0.75
C PHE A 170 -0.96 12.76 -1.89
N THR A 171 -0.76 13.83 -2.66
CA THR A 171 0.20 13.85 -3.78
C THR A 171 1.63 13.67 -3.29
N GLU A 172 2.01 14.35 -2.22
CA GLU A 172 3.34 14.19 -1.59
C GLU A 172 3.56 12.75 -1.11
N LEU A 173 2.60 12.20 -0.39
CA LEU A 173 2.65 10.84 0.12
C LEU A 173 2.78 9.82 -1.02
N ARG A 174 1.97 9.96 -2.07
CA ARG A 174 2.02 9.10 -3.26
C ARG A 174 3.35 9.21 -3.99
N ASN A 175 3.87 10.41 -4.16
CA ASN A 175 5.19 10.62 -4.77
C ASN A 175 6.32 9.96 -3.96
N GLY A 176 6.23 9.97 -2.64
CA GLY A 176 7.13 9.24 -1.76
C GLY A 176 7.13 7.74 -2.06
N TYR A 177 5.95 7.11 -2.14
CA TYR A 177 5.84 5.68 -2.49
C TYR A 177 6.35 5.38 -3.91
N LEU A 178 6.01 6.21 -4.90
CA LEU A 178 6.51 6.06 -6.27
C LEU A 178 8.04 6.16 -6.33
N GLY A 179 8.62 7.13 -5.60
CA GLY A 179 10.06 7.34 -5.50
C GLY A 179 10.83 6.18 -4.87
N THR A 180 10.20 5.46 -3.94
CA THR A 180 10.81 4.30 -3.27
C THR A 180 10.63 3.01 -4.10
N VAL A 181 9.42 2.75 -4.57
CA VAL A 181 9.07 1.47 -5.21
C VAL A 181 9.66 1.34 -6.61
N LYS A 182 9.75 2.41 -7.39
CA LYS A 182 10.35 2.38 -8.73
C LYS A 182 11.82 1.89 -8.71
N PRO A 183 12.70 2.42 -7.86
CA PRO A 183 14.06 1.90 -7.71
C PRO A 183 14.12 0.46 -7.16
N GLU A 184 13.24 0.09 -6.21
CA GLU A 184 13.16 -1.28 -5.70
C GLU A 184 12.83 -2.27 -6.81
N MET A 185 11.82 -1.97 -7.62
CA MET A 185 11.43 -2.80 -8.76
C MET A 185 12.56 -2.91 -9.79
N ARG A 186 13.29 -1.81 -10.06
CA ARG A 186 14.45 -1.83 -10.95
C ARG A 186 15.56 -2.75 -10.41
N LYS A 187 15.88 -2.66 -9.12
CA LYS A 187 16.86 -3.56 -8.46
C LYS A 187 16.42 -5.02 -8.54
N TYR A 188 15.13 -5.29 -8.30
CA TYR A 188 14.55 -6.63 -8.39
C TYR A 188 14.73 -7.22 -9.80
N LEU A 189 14.40 -6.47 -10.85
CA LEU A 189 14.56 -6.90 -12.24
C LEU A 189 16.03 -7.12 -12.59
N ALA A 190 16.93 -6.24 -12.16
CA ALA A 190 18.36 -6.36 -12.37
C ALA A 190 18.95 -7.63 -11.72
N ALA A 191 18.46 -7.99 -10.52
CA ALA A 191 18.88 -9.19 -9.80
C ALA A 191 18.34 -10.48 -10.44
N LYS A 192 17.06 -10.50 -10.81
CA LYS A 192 16.36 -11.70 -11.33
C LYS A 192 16.63 -11.96 -12.81
N LYS A 193 17.05 -10.96 -13.57
CA LYS A 193 17.36 -11.00 -15.01
C LYS A 193 16.16 -11.31 -15.92
N ARG A 194 15.36 -12.31 -15.61
CA ARG A 194 14.16 -12.72 -16.35
C ARG A 194 13.02 -12.98 -15.37
N VAL A 195 11.91 -12.26 -15.51
CA VAL A 195 10.76 -12.32 -14.58
C VAL A 195 9.45 -12.33 -15.37
N GLU A 196 8.53 -13.19 -15.00
CA GLU A 196 7.17 -13.17 -15.51
C GLU A 196 6.44 -11.89 -15.06
N TYR A 197 5.65 -11.28 -15.96
CA TYR A 197 4.94 -10.04 -15.66
C TYR A 197 4.03 -10.16 -14.43
N ASP A 198 3.29 -11.27 -14.30
CA ASP A 198 2.41 -11.50 -13.16
C ASP A 198 3.17 -11.49 -11.81
N SER A 199 4.43 -11.93 -11.80
CA SER A 199 5.29 -11.91 -10.62
C SER A 199 5.74 -10.50 -10.23
N ILE A 200 5.85 -9.58 -11.20
CA ILE A 200 6.19 -8.17 -10.94
C ILE A 200 5.04 -7.44 -10.24
N LEU A 201 3.81 -7.89 -10.43
CA LEU A 201 2.64 -7.29 -9.82
C LEU A 201 2.58 -7.45 -8.28
N ILE A 202 3.55 -8.14 -7.67
CA ILE A 202 3.77 -8.11 -6.21
C ILE A 202 4.03 -6.70 -5.70
N PHE A 203 4.61 -5.80 -6.50
CA PHE A 203 4.83 -4.41 -6.14
C PHE A 203 3.53 -3.62 -5.93
N LEU A 204 2.39 -4.14 -6.40
CA LEU A 204 1.07 -3.61 -6.08
C LEU A 204 0.66 -3.85 -4.62
N GLU A 205 1.40 -4.61 -3.84
CA GLU A 205 1.18 -4.69 -2.39
C GLU A 205 1.57 -3.40 -1.66
N ARG A 206 2.40 -2.55 -2.28
CA ARG A 206 2.77 -1.24 -1.73
C ARG A 206 1.62 -0.25 -1.87
N PRO A 207 1.32 0.57 -0.85
CA PRO A 207 0.21 1.53 -0.92
C PRO A 207 0.39 2.52 -2.06
N MET A 208 -0.73 2.93 -2.64
CA MET A 208 -0.80 3.94 -3.72
C MET A 208 0.03 3.61 -4.98
N ILE A 209 0.44 2.34 -5.16
CA ILE A 209 1.06 1.85 -6.39
C ILE A 209 0.01 1.09 -7.20
N TYR A 210 -0.16 1.49 -8.44
CA TYR A 210 -1.21 0.97 -9.31
C TYR A 210 -0.62 0.31 -10.57
N GLU A 211 -1.38 -0.56 -11.20
CA GLU A 211 -0.92 -1.25 -12.42
C GLU A 211 -0.48 -0.28 -13.54
N PRO A 212 -1.15 0.87 -13.78
CA PRO A 212 -0.67 1.87 -14.73
C PRO A 212 0.73 2.41 -14.41
N ASP A 213 1.11 2.56 -13.14
CA ASP A 213 2.46 3.02 -12.74
C ASP A 213 3.51 1.99 -13.19
N ILE A 214 3.27 0.72 -12.88
CA ILE A 214 4.16 -0.39 -13.29
C ILE A 214 4.31 -0.43 -14.82
N LYS A 215 3.20 -0.33 -15.55
CA LYS A 215 3.22 -0.29 -17.02
C LYS A 215 3.98 0.91 -17.57
N ALA A 216 3.85 2.08 -16.95
CA ALA A 216 4.58 3.29 -17.33
C ALA A 216 6.09 3.10 -17.12
N TRP A 217 6.52 2.55 -15.97
CA TRP A 217 7.94 2.28 -15.69
C TRP A 217 8.53 1.24 -16.66
N LEU A 218 7.81 0.17 -16.94
CA LEU A 218 8.25 -0.82 -17.93
C LEU A 218 8.35 -0.23 -19.32
N SER A 219 7.43 0.65 -19.71
CA SER A 219 7.49 1.35 -21.00
C SER A 219 8.70 2.28 -21.10
N GLU A 220 8.99 3.05 -20.04
CA GLU A 220 10.16 3.92 -19.92
C GLU A 220 11.47 3.11 -20.04
N TRP A 221 11.59 2.03 -19.27
CA TRP A 221 12.80 1.19 -19.26
C TRP A 221 12.98 0.40 -20.55
N ARG A 222 11.90 0.06 -21.23
CA ARG A 222 11.98 -0.55 -22.57
C ARG A 222 12.47 0.46 -23.60
N LYS A 223 11.99 1.71 -23.56
CA LYS A 223 12.44 2.78 -24.45
C LYS A 223 13.92 3.13 -24.26
N SER A 224 14.40 3.08 -23.02
CA SER A 224 15.83 3.32 -22.68
C SER A 224 16.72 2.10 -22.89
N GLY A 225 16.21 1.00 -23.43
CA GLY A 225 16.99 -0.21 -23.66
C GLY A 225 17.34 -1.02 -22.41
N LEU A 226 16.89 -0.60 -21.20
CA LEU A 226 17.18 -1.31 -19.94
C LEU A 226 16.51 -2.68 -19.84
N ILE A 227 15.37 -2.86 -20.51
CA ILE A 227 14.63 -4.10 -20.52
C ILE A 227 14.13 -4.46 -21.93
N LYS A 228 13.88 -5.76 -22.15
CA LYS A 228 13.08 -6.27 -23.26
C LYS A 228 11.84 -6.96 -22.71
N ILE A 229 10.77 -7.02 -23.49
CA ILE A 229 9.54 -7.72 -23.11
C ILE A 229 9.31 -8.83 -24.13
N GLU A 230 9.37 -10.08 -23.70
CA GLU A 230 9.08 -11.26 -24.50
C GLU A 230 7.60 -11.63 -24.42
N GLY A 231 7.08 -12.26 -25.48
CA GLY A 231 5.71 -12.76 -25.54
C GLY A 231 4.68 -11.74 -26.00
N LEU A 232 5.08 -10.48 -26.27
CA LEU A 232 4.16 -9.47 -26.82
C LEU A 232 3.74 -9.82 -28.25
N GLY A 233 2.44 -9.77 -28.51
CA GLY A 233 1.90 -9.83 -29.87
C GLY A 233 2.30 -8.58 -30.70
N SER A 234 2.22 -8.67 -32.03
CA SER A 234 2.65 -7.62 -32.96
C SER A 234 2.02 -6.25 -32.72
N ARG A 235 0.83 -6.19 -32.13
CA ARG A 235 0.10 -4.96 -31.79
C ARG A 235 0.12 -4.59 -30.31
N GLU A 236 0.73 -5.43 -29.46
CA GLU A 236 0.80 -5.19 -28.02
C GLU A 236 2.00 -4.31 -27.65
N ARG A 237 1.74 -3.25 -26.90
CA ARG A 237 2.78 -2.30 -26.46
C ARG A 237 3.19 -2.52 -25.01
N VAL A 238 2.30 -3.11 -24.21
CA VAL A 238 2.48 -3.33 -22.76
C VAL A 238 2.07 -4.75 -22.40
N PRO A 239 2.69 -5.36 -21.39
CA PRO A 239 2.34 -6.70 -20.97
C PRO A 239 0.93 -6.76 -20.35
N ARG A 240 0.33 -7.95 -20.39
CA ARG A 240 -0.99 -8.25 -19.81
C ARG A 240 -0.89 -9.47 -18.90
N ILE A 241 -1.75 -9.50 -17.89
CA ILE A 241 -1.87 -10.64 -16.97
C ILE A 241 -2.26 -11.91 -17.70
N LYS A 242 -1.79 -13.06 -17.21
CA LYS A 242 -2.10 -14.40 -17.73
C LYS A 242 -1.74 -14.60 -19.22
N LYS A 243 -0.75 -13.88 -19.73
CA LYS A 243 -0.31 -13.96 -21.13
C LYS A 243 1.12 -14.48 -21.32
N ASN A 244 1.75 -14.99 -20.25
CA ASN A 244 3.12 -15.49 -20.27
C ASN A 244 4.11 -14.46 -20.85
N HIS A 245 3.93 -13.19 -20.50
CA HIS A 245 4.87 -12.14 -20.85
C HIS A 245 6.03 -12.14 -19.87
N PHE A 246 7.26 -12.04 -20.36
CA PHE A 246 8.46 -11.99 -19.54
C PHE A 246 9.18 -10.65 -19.72
N ILE A 247 9.64 -10.10 -18.61
CA ILE A 247 10.49 -8.92 -18.58
C ILE A 247 11.93 -9.41 -18.46
N ILE A 248 12.77 -9.03 -19.41
CA ILE A 248 14.19 -9.40 -19.49
C ILE A 248 15.02 -8.16 -19.20
N TRP A 249 15.85 -8.22 -18.17
CA TRP A 249 16.80 -7.17 -17.86
C TRP A 249 18.01 -7.26 -18.80
N THR A 250 18.28 -6.23 -19.57
CA THR A 250 19.42 -6.12 -20.48
C THR A 250 20.60 -5.37 -19.87
N GLY A 251 20.33 -4.42 -18.96
CA GLY A 251 21.36 -3.61 -18.33
C GLY A 251 21.99 -2.52 -19.23
N HIS A 252 21.63 -2.51 -20.52
CA HIS A 252 22.15 -1.50 -21.45
C HIS A 252 21.22 -0.28 -21.46
N VAL A 253 21.80 0.88 -21.20
CA VAL A 253 21.17 2.18 -21.49
C VAL A 253 21.61 2.52 -22.92
N GLU A 254 20.71 2.49 -23.89
CA GLU A 254 21.02 3.10 -25.20
C GLU A 254 21.26 4.59 -24.95
N GLN A 255 22.51 5.02 -25.17
CA GLN A 255 22.83 6.44 -25.24
C GLN A 255 22.10 6.94 -26.50
N SER A 256 21.02 7.69 -26.30
CA SER A 256 20.44 8.46 -27.39
C SER A 256 21.44 9.54 -27.79
N PHE A 257 22.03 9.35 -28.96
CA PHE A 257 22.79 10.38 -29.68
C PHE A 257 21.82 11.41 -30.25
#